data_53accdf06585e4f76b7d9e7f14c80670
#
_entry.id   53accdf06585e4f76b7d9e7f14c80670
#
_cell.length_a   1.000
_cell.length_b   1.000
_cell.length_c   1.000
_cell.angle_alpha   90.00
_cell.angle_beta   90.00
_cell.angle_gamma   90.00
#
_symmetry.space_group_name_H-M   'P 1'
#
loop_
_entity.id
_entity.type
_entity.pdbx_description
1 polymer ?
#
loop_
_entity_poly.entity_id
_entity_poly.type
_entity_poly.pdbx_seq_one_letter_code
_entity_poly.pdbx_strand_id
1 'polypeptide(L)'
;ASSSAEPFIVKDAKPQAEIIIAEKPVRMTKLAASNLQEYVCKMSGASLPIRTAPSQDVPVKIYVGKSKYTDDLKLSTDGLAHGAFRMASGDNYLALLGPDGDFVPFDLYPRDNKDIARAKKDWDARNPAEYYAYPFSSHNWSYYSELDVWSHDDAGTFNAVCEFLRSLGVRWYFPGELGEVVPKKNNIAFAAMDK
;
A
#
# COMPACT_ATOMS: atom_id res chain seq x y z
N ALA A 1 9.44 27.45 21.34
CA ALA A 1 9.07 26.39 20.42
C ALA A 1 7.87 26.88 19.62
N SER A 2 8.06 27.23 18.36
CA SER A 2 6.98 27.57 17.44
C SER A 2 6.22 26.26 17.14
N SER A 3 4.99 26.15 17.60
CA SER A 3 4.11 25.09 17.17
C SER A 3 3.80 25.33 15.69
N SER A 4 4.51 24.67 14.80
CA SER A 4 4.07 24.63 13.41
C SER A 4 2.71 23.95 13.37
N ALA A 5 1.75 24.57 12.70
CA ALA A 5 0.42 23.96 12.53
C ALA A 5 0.60 22.61 11.82
N GLU A 6 -0.12 21.58 12.30
CA GLU A 6 -0.09 20.26 11.67
C GLU A 6 -0.50 20.38 10.19
N PRO A 7 0.27 19.78 9.26
CA PRO A 7 -0.04 19.86 7.85
C PRO A 7 -1.31 19.05 7.52
N PHE A 8 -2.17 19.64 6.69
CA PHE A 8 -3.41 19.01 6.26
C PHE A 8 -3.22 18.17 5.00
N ILE A 9 -3.70 16.93 5.05
CA ILE A 9 -3.93 16.09 3.87
C ILE A 9 -5.23 16.50 3.18
N VAL A 10 -6.26 16.75 3.98
CA VAL A 10 -7.57 17.27 3.56
C VAL A 10 -7.98 18.39 4.48
N LYS A 11 -8.45 19.50 3.92
CA LYS A 11 -8.99 20.62 4.66
C LYS A 11 -10.33 21.04 4.05
N ASP A 12 -11.37 21.13 4.90
CA ASP A 12 -12.72 21.47 4.50
C ASP A 12 -13.24 20.62 3.33
N ALA A 13 -13.02 19.30 3.44
CA ALA A 13 -13.31 18.29 2.41
C ALA A 13 -12.61 18.53 1.05
N LYS A 14 -11.55 19.34 1.00
CA LYS A 14 -10.75 19.61 -0.19
C LYS A 14 -9.36 19.00 -0.05
N PRO A 15 -8.81 18.35 -1.10
CA PRO A 15 -7.48 17.77 -1.05
C PRO A 15 -6.41 18.86 -0.91
N GLN A 16 -5.47 18.65 0.01
CA GLN A 16 -4.30 19.51 0.23
C GLN A 16 -3.01 18.73 0.01
N ALA A 17 -3.11 17.45 -0.32
CA ALA A 17 -2.00 16.55 -0.53
C ALA A 17 -2.13 15.79 -1.84
N GLU A 18 -1.00 15.28 -2.31
CA GLU A 18 -0.90 14.32 -3.40
C GLU A 18 -0.07 13.11 -2.96
N ILE A 19 -0.40 11.95 -3.51
CA ILE A 19 0.31 10.69 -3.26
C ILE A 19 1.37 10.54 -4.35
N ILE A 20 2.63 10.35 -3.93
CA ILE A 20 3.77 10.20 -4.84
C ILE A 20 4.33 8.78 -4.71
N ILE A 21 4.39 8.07 -5.83
CA ILE A 21 4.98 6.74 -5.97
C ILE A 21 6.16 6.80 -6.95
N ALA A 22 6.98 5.76 -6.98
CA ALA A 22 8.05 5.64 -7.98
C ALA A 22 7.49 5.64 -9.41
N GLU A 23 8.32 5.95 -10.41
CA GLU A 23 7.94 5.87 -11.83
C GLU A 23 7.61 4.42 -12.26
N LYS A 24 8.33 3.46 -11.68
CA LYS A 24 8.10 2.03 -11.87
C LYS A 24 7.84 1.38 -10.50
N PRO A 25 6.66 1.59 -9.94
CA PRO A 25 6.36 1.08 -8.62
C PRO A 25 6.09 -0.42 -8.67
N VAL A 26 6.54 -1.15 -7.67
CA VAL A 26 6.16 -2.55 -7.48
C VAL A 26 4.66 -2.66 -7.22
N ARG A 27 4.12 -3.84 -7.41
CA ARG A 27 2.68 -4.08 -7.28
C ARG A 27 2.13 -3.67 -5.91
N MET A 28 2.82 -4.02 -4.83
CA MET A 28 2.39 -3.71 -3.47
C MET A 28 2.37 -2.21 -3.17
N THR A 29 3.31 -1.44 -3.72
CA THR A 29 3.29 0.02 -3.63
C THR A 29 2.08 0.63 -4.34
N LYS A 30 1.68 0.10 -5.51
CA LYS A 30 0.46 0.56 -6.22
C LYS A 30 -0.78 0.29 -5.39
N LEU A 31 -0.89 -0.92 -4.81
CA LEU A 31 -2.01 -1.28 -3.94
C LEU A 31 -2.07 -0.37 -2.72
N ALA A 32 -0.94 -0.12 -2.06
CA ALA A 32 -0.85 0.77 -0.91
C ALA A 32 -1.33 2.20 -1.23
N ALA A 33 -0.89 2.75 -2.37
CA ALA A 33 -1.28 4.08 -2.81
C ALA A 33 -2.78 4.16 -3.13
N SER A 34 -3.33 3.15 -3.82
CA SER A 34 -4.77 3.06 -4.12
C SER A 34 -5.60 2.93 -2.85
N ASN A 35 -5.16 2.11 -1.91
CA ASN A 35 -5.82 1.93 -0.63
C ASN A 35 -5.85 3.24 0.20
N LEU A 36 -4.73 3.96 0.26
CA LEU A 36 -4.68 5.26 0.91
C LEU A 36 -5.65 6.27 0.28
N GLN A 37 -5.67 6.36 -1.05
CA GLN A 37 -6.58 7.24 -1.79
C GLN A 37 -8.05 6.90 -1.49
N GLU A 38 -8.39 5.62 -1.53
CA GLU A 38 -9.75 5.13 -1.30
C GLU A 38 -10.24 5.47 0.11
N TYR A 39 -9.44 5.17 1.15
CA TYR A 39 -9.86 5.42 2.52
C TYR A 39 -9.89 6.91 2.88
N VAL A 40 -8.98 7.71 2.35
CA VAL A 40 -9.07 9.19 2.49
C VAL A 40 -10.35 9.70 1.81
N CYS A 41 -10.70 9.18 0.65
CA CYS A 41 -11.95 9.52 -0.03
C CYS A 41 -13.18 9.04 0.76
N LYS A 42 -13.18 7.81 1.27
CA LYS A 42 -14.25 7.29 2.14
C LYS A 42 -14.45 8.16 3.38
N MET A 43 -13.37 8.65 4.00
CA MET A 43 -13.45 9.52 5.18
C MET A 43 -13.95 10.91 4.88
N SER A 44 -13.47 11.55 3.82
CA SER A 44 -13.60 13.00 3.62
C SER A 44 -14.37 13.42 2.38
N GLY A 45 -14.58 12.50 1.43
CA GLY A 45 -15.06 12.83 0.09
C GLY A 45 -13.98 13.39 -0.85
N ALA A 46 -12.78 13.72 -0.35
CA ALA A 46 -11.68 14.24 -1.15
C ALA A 46 -10.87 13.13 -1.78
N SER A 47 -10.64 13.20 -3.08
CA SER A 47 -9.76 12.27 -3.80
C SER A 47 -8.38 12.89 -3.95
N LEU A 48 -7.35 12.22 -3.41
CA LEU A 48 -5.95 12.63 -3.56
C LEU A 48 -5.42 12.13 -4.91
N PRO A 49 -4.76 12.96 -5.73
CA PRO A 49 -4.14 12.48 -6.95
C PRO A 49 -2.93 11.57 -6.66
N ILE A 50 -2.80 10.47 -7.40
CA ILE A 50 -1.60 9.62 -7.38
C ILE A 50 -0.73 10.02 -8.56
N ARG A 51 0.55 10.33 -8.30
CA ARG A 51 1.51 10.82 -9.28
C ARG A 51 2.86 10.12 -9.12
N THR A 52 3.69 10.21 -10.15
CA THR A 52 5.09 9.72 -10.11
C THR A 52 6.11 10.84 -9.90
N ALA A 53 5.64 12.09 -9.89
CA ALA A 53 6.45 13.26 -9.60
C ALA A 53 5.63 14.29 -8.83
N PRO A 54 6.24 14.97 -7.84
CA PRO A 54 5.56 16.03 -7.08
C PRO A 54 5.25 17.23 -7.97
N SER A 55 4.04 17.77 -7.83
CA SER A 55 3.63 19.02 -8.45
C SER A 55 4.05 20.22 -7.60
N GLN A 56 4.04 21.41 -8.18
CA GLN A 56 4.32 22.65 -7.42
C GLN A 56 3.08 23.20 -6.72
N ASP A 57 1.89 22.84 -7.19
CA ASP A 57 0.63 23.43 -6.78
C ASP A 57 0.03 22.81 -5.51
N VAL A 58 0.45 21.61 -5.16
CA VAL A 58 -0.08 20.90 -3.99
C VAL A 58 0.90 21.02 -2.82
N PRO A 59 0.47 21.54 -1.67
CA PRO A 59 1.42 21.88 -0.59
C PRO A 59 2.02 20.64 0.10
N VAL A 60 1.27 19.55 0.25
CA VAL A 60 1.72 18.36 1.00
C VAL A 60 1.98 17.19 0.06
N LYS A 61 3.09 16.48 0.29
CA LYS A 61 3.48 15.28 -0.45
C LYS A 61 3.37 14.04 0.45
N ILE A 62 2.66 13.02 -0.01
CA ILE A 62 2.62 11.74 0.66
C ILE A 62 3.43 10.75 -0.18
N TYR A 63 4.64 10.46 0.24
CA TYR A 63 5.51 9.49 -0.43
C TYR A 63 5.12 8.08 0.02
N VAL A 64 4.70 7.25 -0.93
CA VAL A 64 4.29 5.87 -0.68
C VAL A 64 5.28 4.93 -1.37
N GLY A 65 5.96 4.12 -0.56
CA GLY A 65 7.01 3.21 -1.00
C GLY A 65 8.34 3.88 -1.32
N LYS A 66 9.33 3.05 -1.62
CA LYS A 66 10.67 3.52 -1.97
C LYS A 66 10.67 4.23 -3.32
N SER A 67 11.32 5.38 -3.40
CA SER A 67 11.47 6.19 -4.60
C SER A 67 12.68 7.10 -4.48
N LYS A 68 13.11 7.73 -5.58
CA LYS A 68 14.19 8.75 -5.54
C LYS A 68 13.90 9.86 -4.51
N TYR A 69 12.64 10.21 -4.30
CA TYR A 69 12.25 11.26 -3.35
C TYR A 69 12.45 10.84 -1.90
N THR A 70 12.18 9.57 -1.57
CA THR A 70 12.47 9.04 -0.24
C THR A 70 13.96 8.86 -0.01
N ASP A 71 14.72 8.54 -1.07
CA ASP A 71 16.18 8.47 -1.02
C ASP A 71 16.79 9.88 -0.79
N ASP A 72 16.30 10.91 -1.47
CA ASP A 72 16.70 12.32 -1.26
C ASP A 72 16.43 12.79 0.18
N LEU A 73 15.34 12.30 0.80
CA LEU A 73 15.02 12.53 2.21
C LEU A 73 15.83 11.65 3.17
N LYS A 74 16.72 10.79 2.65
CA LYS A 74 17.55 9.84 3.42
C LYS A 74 16.68 8.86 4.25
N LEU A 75 15.52 8.51 3.74
CA LEU A 75 14.64 7.53 4.35
C LEU A 75 14.95 6.16 3.74
N SER A 76 15.52 5.27 4.56
CA SER A 76 15.87 3.91 4.16
C SER A 76 14.91 2.89 4.76
N THR A 77 14.77 1.77 4.07
CA THR A 77 14.12 0.55 4.54
C THR A 77 15.13 -0.52 4.96
N ASP A 78 16.42 -0.17 5.01
CA ASP A 78 17.49 -1.09 5.37
C ASP A 78 17.30 -1.59 6.82
N GLY A 79 17.48 -2.89 7.01
CA GLY A 79 17.26 -3.55 8.30
C GLY A 79 15.81 -3.86 8.65
N LEU A 80 14.86 -3.42 7.84
CA LEU A 80 13.45 -3.80 7.97
C LEU A 80 13.23 -5.14 7.28
N ALA A 81 12.46 -6.02 7.89
CA ALA A 81 12.13 -7.34 7.35
C ALA A 81 10.70 -7.76 7.74
N HIS A 82 10.18 -8.77 7.08
CA HIS A 82 8.91 -9.42 7.46
C HIS A 82 7.71 -8.48 7.58
N GLY A 83 7.56 -7.58 6.62
CA GLY A 83 6.45 -6.63 6.61
C GLY A 83 6.60 -5.46 7.59
N ALA A 84 7.78 -5.28 8.18
CA ALA A 84 8.10 -4.07 8.93
C ALA A 84 8.05 -2.84 8.03
N PHE A 85 7.87 -1.67 8.62
CA PHE A 85 7.70 -0.43 7.87
C PHE A 85 8.29 0.75 8.64
N ARG A 86 8.42 1.85 7.93
CA ARG A 86 8.78 3.16 8.47
C ARG A 86 7.74 4.19 8.10
N MET A 87 7.36 5.03 9.06
CA MET A 87 6.58 6.23 8.86
C MET A 87 7.37 7.42 9.34
N ALA A 88 7.58 8.40 8.47
CA ALA A 88 8.31 9.62 8.81
C ALA A 88 7.58 10.83 8.24
N SER A 89 7.69 11.97 8.90
CA SER A 89 7.10 13.21 8.40
C SER A 89 8.04 14.40 8.58
N GLY A 90 7.81 15.41 7.77
CA GLY A 90 8.38 16.75 7.90
C GLY A 90 7.29 17.80 7.80
N ASP A 91 7.68 19.05 7.61
CA ASP A 91 6.75 20.19 7.60
C ASP A 91 5.68 20.09 6.51
N ASN A 92 6.01 19.48 5.36
CA ASN A 92 5.15 19.39 4.19
C ASN A 92 5.14 18.00 3.53
N TYR A 93 5.61 16.98 4.22
CA TYR A 93 5.56 15.63 3.70
C TYR A 93 5.24 14.58 4.77
N LEU A 94 4.65 13.49 4.30
CA LEU A 94 4.49 12.23 5.00
C LEU A 94 5.11 11.14 4.12
N ALA A 95 5.94 10.28 4.71
CA ALA A 95 6.53 9.13 4.04
C ALA A 95 6.06 7.84 4.70
N LEU A 96 5.53 6.94 3.89
CA LEU A 96 5.00 5.63 4.29
C LEU A 96 5.72 4.57 3.44
N LEU A 97 6.68 3.87 4.00
CA LEU A 97 7.53 2.96 3.24
C LEU A 97 7.92 1.72 4.05
N GLY A 98 8.19 0.65 3.34
CA GLY A 98 8.69 -0.60 3.87
C GLY A 98 9.28 -1.46 2.76
N PRO A 99 9.91 -2.58 3.08
CA PRO A 99 10.30 -3.55 2.07
C PRO A 99 9.06 -4.07 1.34
N ASP A 100 9.10 -4.00 0.02
CA ASP A 100 8.05 -4.51 -0.84
C ASP A 100 8.65 -5.54 -1.79
N GLY A 101 8.06 -6.71 -1.86
CA GLY A 101 8.42 -7.72 -2.85
C GLY A 101 7.89 -7.34 -4.24
N ASP A 102 8.66 -7.69 -5.28
CA ASP A 102 8.21 -7.56 -6.67
C ASP A 102 7.59 -8.88 -7.15
N PHE A 103 6.75 -9.46 -6.32
CA PHE A 103 6.06 -10.69 -6.65
C PHE A 103 4.99 -10.42 -7.72
N VAL A 104 5.02 -11.19 -8.79
CA VAL A 104 3.99 -11.16 -9.82
C VAL A 104 2.99 -12.28 -9.52
N PRO A 105 1.74 -11.96 -9.18
CA PRO A 105 0.70 -12.97 -8.98
C PRO A 105 0.56 -13.86 -10.21
N PHE A 106 0.32 -15.12 -9.98
CA PHE A 106 0.03 -16.07 -11.03
C PHE A 106 -1.21 -16.88 -10.67
N ASP A 107 -1.89 -17.38 -11.69
CA ASP A 107 -3.07 -18.18 -11.50
C ASP A 107 -2.68 -19.57 -10.99
N LEU A 108 -2.85 -19.78 -9.69
CA LEU A 108 -2.56 -21.04 -9.01
C LEU A 108 -3.51 -22.17 -9.38
N TYR A 109 -4.71 -21.80 -9.81
CA TYR A 109 -5.78 -22.75 -9.99
C TYR A 109 -5.94 -23.10 -11.47
N PRO A 110 -5.94 -24.39 -11.83
CA PRO A 110 -6.21 -24.78 -13.18
C PRO A 110 -7.68 -24.50 -13.51
N ARG A 111 -7.93 -23.94 -14.69
CA ARG A 111 -9.27 -23.66 -15.19
C ARG A 111 -10.03 -24.93 -15.53
N ASP A 112 -9.29 -25.94 -15.96
CA ASP A 112 -9.79 -27.29 -16.26
C ASP A 112 -8.66 -28.33 -16.11
N ASN A 113 -8.96 -29.59 -16.33
CA ASN A 113 -7.98 -30.67 -16.22
C ASN A 113 -6.78 -30.55 -17.20
N LYS A 114 -6.94 -29.84 -18.32
CA LYS A 114 -5.86 -29.65 -19.30
C LYS A 114 -4.90 -28.56 -18.85
N ASP A 115 -5.37 -27.66 -18.01
CA ASP A 115 -4.59 -26.52 -17.49
C ASP A 115 -3.74 -26.90 -16.25
N ILE A 116 -3.93 -28.09 -15.67
CA ILE A 116 -3.19 -28.55 -14.47
C ILE A 116 -1.68 -28.52 -14.71
N ALA A 117 -1.22 -28.93 -15.87
CA ALA A 117 0.21 -28.98 -16.17
C ALA A 117 0.85 -27.57 -16.20
N ARG A 118 0.10 -26.56 -16.70
CA ARG A 118 0.55 -25.15 -16.67
C ARG A 118 0.60 -24.64 -15.23
N ALA A 119 -0.47 -24.78 -14.49
CA ALA A 119 -0.54 -24.30 -13.11
C ALA A 119 0.54 -24.93 -12.22
N LYS A 120 0.78 -26.25 -12.40
CA LYS A 120 1.88 -26.95 -11.72
C LYS A 120 3.25 -26.41 -12.13
N LYS A 121 3.50 -26.20 -13.42
CA LYS A 121 4.76 -25.63 -13.92
C LYS A 121 5.02 -24.23 -13.36
N ASP A 122 3.99 -23.38 -13.32
CA ASP A 122 4.08 -22.03 -12.80
C ASP A 122 4.33 -22.03 -11.28
N TRP A 123 3.74 -22.98 -10.56
CA TRP A 123 4.02 -23.21 -9.14
C TRP A 123 5.46 -23.65 -8.91
N ASP A 124 5.90 -24.71 -9.59
CA ASP A 124 7.24 -25.28 -9.42
C ASP A 124 8.34 -24.26 -9.77
N ALA A 125 8.08 -23.37 -10.73
CA ALA A 125 9.02 -22.32 -11.11
C ALA A 125 9.22 -21.24 -10.02
N ARG A 126 8.27 -21.07 -9.13
CA ARG A 126 8.27 -20.03 -8.08
C ARG A 126 8.52 -20.58 -6.69
N ASN A 127 8.26 -21.85 -6.47
CA ASN A 127 8.48 -22.51 -5.19
C ASN A 127 9.56 -23.59 -5.36
N PRO A 128 10.65 -23.53 -4.58
CA PRO A 128 11.64 -24.61 -4.60
C PRO A 128 10.96 -25.94 -4.30
N ALA A 129 11.11 -26.90 -5.20
CA ALA A 129 10.37 -28.18 -5.23
C ALA A 129 10.49 -29.03 -3.95
N GLU A 130 11.42 -28.70 -3.07
CA GLU A 130 11.70 -29.49 -1.86
C GLU A 130 10.66 -29.27 -0.74
N TYR A 131 9.88 -28.19 -0.77
CA TYR A 131 9.07 -27.81 0.38
C TYR A 131 7.56 -27.81 0.16
N TYR A 132 7.08 -27.66 -1.08
CA TYR A 132 5.64 -27.52 -1.33
C TYR A 132 5.23 -28.25 -2.61
N ALA A 133 4.66 -29.42 -2.47
CA ALA A 133 3.95 -30.04 -3.58
C ALA A 133 2.80 -29.12 -4.04
N TYR A 134 2.54 -29.09 -5.34
CA TYR A 134 1.39 -28.37 -5.90
C TYR A 134 0.10 -28.83 -5.20
N PRO A 135 -0.61 -27.94 -4.49
CA PRO A 135 -1.64 -28.35 -3.54
C PRO A 135 -3.00 -28.69 -4.16
N PHE A 136 -3.17 -28.49 -5.48
CA PHE A 136 -4.51 -28.49 -6.05
C PHE A 136 -4.67 -29.46 -7.22
N SER A 137 -5.60 -30.39 -7.06
CA SER A 137 -6.21 -31.12 -8.15
C SER A 137 -7.52 -30.43 -8.50
N SER A 138 -7.61 -29.85 -9.69
CA SER A 138 -8.80 -29.35 -10.37
C SER A 138 -9.93 -28.78 -9.50
N HIS A 139 -9.93 -27.48 -9.24
CA HIS A 139 -11.15 -26.72 -8.88
C HIS A 139 -11.04 -25.28 -9.44
N ASN A 140 -12.16 -24.82 -9.97
CA ASN A 140 -12.35 -23.56 -10.66
C ASN A 140 -12.38 -22.38 -9.67
N TRP A 141 -11.21 -21.87 -9.26
CA TRP A 141 -11.15 -20.69 -8.39
C TRP A 141 -10.11 -19.72 -8.96
N SER A 142 -10.54 -18.88 -9.85
CA SER A 142 -9.71 -17.79 -10.36
C SER A 142 -10.18 -16.48 -9.74
N TYR A 143 -9.48 -16.02 -8.72
CA TYR A 143 -9.72 -14.70 -8.15
C TYR A 143 -8.42 -14.06 -7.70
N TYR A 144 -7.66 -13.53 -8.66
CA TYR A 144 -6.59 -12.61 -8.33
C TYR A 144 -6.71 -11.39 -9.23
N SER A 145 -7.03 -10.26 -8.63
CA SER A 145 -6.80 -8.99 -9.30
C SER A 145 -5.28 -8.72 -9.29
N GLU A 146 -4.81 -7.98 -10.29
CA GLU A 146 -3.40 -7.54 -10.33
C GLU A 146 -2.99 -6.74 -9.08
N LEU A 147 -3.96 -6.28 -8.31
CA LEU A 147 -3.77 -5.45 -7.11
C LEU A 147 -4.34 -6.12 -5.86
N ASP A 148 -4.11 -7.41 -5.68
CA ASP A 148 -4.53 -8.12 -4.47
C ASP A 148 -3.36 -8.43 -3.55
N VAL A 149 -3.61 -8.68 -2.26
CA VAL A 149 -2.57 -9.07 -1.29
C VAL A 149 -2.33 -10.57 -1.36
N TRP A 150 -1.08 -10.95 -1.51
CA TRP A 150 -0.65 -12.34 -1.51
C TRP A 150 0.16 -12.68 -0.27
N SER A 151 0.07 -13.92 0.16
CA SER A 151 0.84 -14.43 1.29
C SER A 151 2.36 -14.38 1.10
N HIS A 152 2.82 -14.29 -0.15
CA HIS A 152 4.24 -14.21 -0.51
C HIS A 152 4.74 -12.78 -0.75
N ASP A 153 3.86 -11.78 -0.63
CA ASP A 153 4.25 -10.39 -0.78
C ASP A 153 4.95 -9.88 0.49
N ASP A 154 6.12 -9.32 0.33
CA ASP A 154 6.59 -8.35 1.30
C ASP A 154 5.73 -7.10 1.17
N ALA A 155 4.97 -6.79 2.21
CA ALA A 155 3.92 -5.78 2.19
C ALA A 155 4.21 -4.62 3.15
N GLY A 156 5.49 -4.25 3.32
CA GLY A 156 5.90 -3.24 4.29
C GLY A 156 5.26 -1.89 4.03
N THR A 157 5.25 -1.42 2.78
CA THR A 157 4.60 -0.15 2.43
C THR A 157 3.08 -0.20 2.64
N PHE A 158 2.44 -1.32 2.30
CA PHE A 158 1.01 -1.49 2.54
C PHE A 158 0.69 -1.47 4.04
N ASN A 159 1.53 -2.12 4.86
CA ASN A 159 1.41 -2.09 6.32
C ASN A 159 1.56 -0.68 6.89
N ALA A 160 2.53 0.12 6.36
CA ALA A 160 2.67 1.53 6.75
C ALA A 160 1.40 2.34 6.47
N VAL A 161 0.79 2.15 5.30
CA VAL A 161 -0.48 2.79 4.94
C VAL A 161 -1.60 2.34 5.87
N CYS A 162 -1.73 1.04 6.14
CA CYS A 162 -2.74 0.53 7.07
C CYS A 162 -2.57 1.09 8.48
N GLU A 163 -1.34 1.19 8.98
CA GLU A 163 -1.07 1.77 10.31
C GLU A 163 -1.38 3.26 10.34
N PHE A 164 -1.05 3.99 9.28
CA PHE A 164 -1.44 5.40 9.17
C PHE A 164 -2.97 5.56 9.18
N LEU A 165 -3.70 4.78 8.39
CA LEU A 165 -5.16 4.78 8.38
C LEU A 165 -5.76 4.41 9.74
N ARG A 166 -5.14 3.44 10.46
CA ARG A 166 -5.51 3.12 11.85
C ARG A 166 -5.35 4.30 12.79
N SER A 167 -4.29 5.09 12.63
CA SER A 167 -4.06 6.30 13.43
C SER A 167 -5.16 7.35 13.20
N LEU A 168 -5.76 7.35 12.02
CA LEU A 168 -6.91 8.19 11.68
C LEU A 168 -8.26 7.62 12.16
N GLY A 169 -8.28 6.42 12.72
CA GLY A 169 -9.46 5.77 13.29
C GLY A 169 -10.14 4.72 12.41
N VAL A 170 -9.56 4.39 11.25
CA VAL A 170 -10.06 3.27 10.44
C VAL A 170 -9.83 1.94 11.18
N ARG A 171 -10.80 1.02 11.11
CA ARG A 171 -10.68 -0.33 11.66
C ARG A 171 -11.26 -1.34 10.70
N TRP A 172 -10.62 -2.49 10.64
CA TRP A 172 -11.06 -3.66 9.87
C TRP A 172 -11.18 -4.84 10.83
N TYR A 173 -12.40 -5.31 11.08
CA TYR A 173 -12.67 -6.42 11.99
C TYR A 173 -12.80 -7.75 11.26
N PHE A 174 -13.33 -7.72 10.02
CA PHE A 174 -13.45 -8.86 9.12
C PHE A 174 -13.60 -8.37 7.67
N PRO A 175 -13.40 -9.22 6.65
CA PRO A 175 -13.48 -8.83 5.25
C PRO A 175 -14.85 -8.28 4.85
N GLY A 176 -14.84 -7.26 3.99
CA GLY A 176 -16.03 -6.62 3.43
C GLY A 176 -16.50 -5.40 4.22
N GLU A 177 -17.42 -4.66 3.61
CA GLU A 177 -17.89 -3.36 4.12
C GLU A 177 -18.49 -3.43 5.52
N LEU A 178 -19.14 -4.54 5.87
CA LEU A 178 -19.70 -4.73 7.21
C LEU A 178 -18.63 -4.83 8.30
N GLY A 179 -17.41 -5.20 7.93
CA GLY A 179 -16.27 -5.28 8.83
C GLY A 179 -15.48 -3.99 8.97
N GLU A 180 -15.81 -2.97 8.19
CA GLU A 180 -15.09 -1.70 8.15
C GLU A 180 -15.72 -0.65 9.06
N VAL A 181 -14.89 0.03 9.83
CA VAL A 181 -15.26 1.28 10.50
C VAL A 181 -14.43 2.40 9.90
N VAL A 182 -15.07 3.31 9.18
CA VAL A 182 -14.44 4.44 8.51
C VAL A 182 -15.04 5.74 9.05
N PRO A 183 -14.32 6.48 9.91
CA PRO A 183 -14.82 7.72 10.47
C PRO A 183 -14.96 8.80 9.40
N LYS A 184 -16.02 9.60 9.49
CA LYS A 184 -16.18 10.78 8.61
C LYS A 184 -15.41 11.96 9.16
N LYS A 185 -14.58 12.59 8.31
CA LYS A 185 -13.69 13.69 8.68
C LYS A 185 -13.58 14.70 7.53
N ASN A 186 -14.00 15.92 7.73
CA ASN A 186 -13.80 17.00 6.75
C ASN A 186 -12.36 17.51 6.73
N ASN A 187 -11.62 17.29 7.82
CA ASN A 187 -10.24 17.68 7.97
C ASN A 187 -9.41 16.46 8.37
N ILE A 188 -8.33 16.21 7.65
CA ILE A 188 -7.37 15.16 7.94
C ILE A 188 -5.99 15.81 7.97
N ALA A 189 -5.33 15.74 9.10
CA ALA A 189 -3.96 16.20 9.30
C ALA A 189 -3.10 15.06 9.84
N PHE A 190 -1.79 15.22 9.84
CA PHE A 190 -0.88 14.30 10.48
C PHE A 190 0.06 15.04 11.42
N ALA A 191 0.35 14.41 12.56
CA ALA A 191 1.34 14.89 13.50
C ALA A 191 2.76 14.51 13.06
N ALA A 192 3.77 15.16 13.64
CA ALA A 192 5.16 14.76 13.44
C ALA A 192 5.37 13.32 13.88
N MET A 193 6.04 12.53 13.03
CA MET A 193 6.32 11.12 13.29
C MET A 193 7.68 10.70 12.72
N ASP A 194 8.33 9.79 13.44
CA ASP A 194 9.47 8.99 12.97
C ASP A 194 9.37 7.65 13.72
N LYS A 195 8.75 6.67 13.06
CA LYS A 195 8.42 5.37 13.64
C LYS A 195 8.91 4.25 12.74
#